data_46379cd4cdcb0e0f36ed4fe0379ba457
#
_entry.id   46379cd4cdcb0e0f36ed4fe0379ba457
#
_cell.length_a   1.000
_cell.length_b   1.000
_cell.length_c   1.000
_cell.angle_alpha   90.00
_cell.angle_beta   90.00
_cell.angle_gamma   90.00
#
_symmetry.space_group_name_H-M   'P 1'
#
loop_
_entity.id
_entity.type
_entity.pdbx_description
1 polymer ?
#
loop_
_entity_poly.entity_id
_entity_poly.type
_entity_poly.pdbx_seq_one_letter_code
_entity_poly.pdbx_strand_id
1 'polypeptide(L)'
;METTASVRGVRLSAQKGRLVADLVRGKPVDKALNILAFTQKKAAGIIKKAIESAIANAEHNDGADIDELKVTKIYVEKASTLRRFSARAKGRGTRINKQTCHVFVAVGDGKSR
;
A
#
# COMPACT_ATOMS: atom_id res chain seq x y z
N MET A 1 -4.40 -10.24 17.64
CA MET A 1 -5.37 -9.39 16.95
C MET A 1 -4.71 -8.77 15.73
N GLU A 2 -5.40 -8.76 14.61
CA GLU A 2 -4.87 -8.24 13.36
C GLU A 2 -6.00 -7.57 12.59
N THR A 3 -5.78 -6.36 12.14
CA THR A 3 -6.77 -5.58 11.40
C THR A 3 -6.18 -5.22 10.03
N THR A 4 -6.98 -5.38 9.00
CA THR A 4 -6.52 -5.18 7.62
C THR A 4 -7.12 -3.92 7.00
N ALA A 5 -6.42 -3.40 6.03
CA ALA A 5 -6.92 -2.37 5.13
C ALA A 5 -6.33 -2.62 3.74
N SER A 6 -7.03 -2.18 2.74
CA SER A 6 -6.55 -2.32 1.37
C SER A 6 -6.86 -1.07 0.57
N VAL A 7 -5.98 -0.75 -0.35
CA VAL A 7 -6.20 0.29 -1.36
C VAL A 7 -6.10 -0.39 -2.70
N ARG A 8 -7.18 -0.35 -3.46
CA ARG A 8 -7.29 -1.08 -4.72
C ARG A 8 -7.21 -0.14 -5.91
N GLY A 9 -6.66 -0.65 -7.00
CA GLY A 9 -6.65 0.08 -8.26
C GLY A 9 -5.78 1.32 -8.25
N VAL A 10 -4.69 1.29 -7.52
CA VAL A 10 -3.78 2.44 -7.43
C VAL A 10 -2.90 2.49 -8.67
N ARG A 11 -2.76 3.68 -9.25
CA ARG A 11 -1.90 3.86 -10.42
C ARG A 11 -0.45 3.94 -10.01
N LEU A 12 0.13 2.76 -9.84
CA LEU A 12 1.49 2.59 -9.38
C LEU A 12 1.97 1.22 -9.85
N SER A 13 3.23 1.09 -10.24
CA SER A 13 3.76 -0.22 -10.55
C SER A 13 3.95 -1.02 -9.27
N ALA A 14 3.62 -2.31 -9.31
CA ALA A 14 3.75 -3.17 -8.16
C ALA A 14 5.20 -3.24 -7.66
N GLN A 15 6.16 -3.22 -8.58
CA GLN A 15 7.58 -3.26 -8.23
C GLN A 15 7.98 -2.07 -7.37
N LYS A 16 7.56 -0.85 -7.75
CA LYS A 16 7.84 0.35 -6.97
C LYS A 16 7.16 0.32 -5.60
N GLY A 17 5.93 -0.20 -5.57
CA GLY A 17 5.22 -0.35 -4.31
C GLY A 17 5.91 -1.34 -3.39
N ARG A 18 6.39 -2.45 -3.92
CA ARG A 18 7.08 -3.47 -3.13
C ARG A 18 8.37 -2.96 -2.50
N LEU A 19 9.12 -2.12 -3.22
CA LEU A 19 10.33 -1.53 -2.67
C LEU A 19 10.05 -0.71 -1.42
N VAL A 20 8.98 0.07 -1.44
CA VAL A 20 8.60 0.88 -0.29
C VAL A 20 7.98 0.01 0.81
N ALA A 21 7.17 -0.99 0.44
CA ALA A 21 6.57 -1.89 1.42
C ALA A 21 7.64 -2.63 2.24
N ASP A 22 8.73 -3.01 1.60
CA ASP A 22 9.83 -3.70 2.28
C ASP A 22 10.48 -2.85 3.37
N LEU A 23 10.42 -1.53 3.24
CA LEU A 23 10.99 -0.62 4.23
C LEU A 23 10.22 -0.61 5.55
N VAL A 24 8.94 -0.96 5.52
CA VAL A 24 8.08 -0.82 6.69
C VAL A 24 7.56 -2.15 7.24
N ARG A 25 7.82 -3.25 6.53
CA ARG A 25 7.34 -4.56 6.97
C ARG A 25 7.94 -4.94 8.33
N GLY A 26 7.07 -5.33 9.26
CA GLY A 26 7.50 -5.78 10.58
C GLY A 26 7.86 -4.67 11.56
N LYS A 27 7.70 -3.42 11.18
CA LYS A 27 8.06 -2.29 12.03
C LYS A 27 6.86 -1.78 12.81
N PRO A 28 7.09 -1.19 14.01
CA PRO A 28 6.00 -0.48 14.70
C PRO A 28 5.40 0.60 13.82
N VAL A 29 4.10 0.83 13.96
CA VAL A 29 3.40 1.74 13.05
C VAL A 29 3.93 3.17 13.09
N ASP A 30 4.35 3.66 14.27
CA ASP A 30 4.92 5.00 14.39
C ASP A 30 6.22 5.12 13.59
N LYS A 31 7.09 4.12 13.66
CA LYS A 31 8.32 4.10 12.88
C LYS A 31 8.04 3.96 11.39
N ALA A 32 7.07 3.12 11.04
CA ALA A 32 6.66 2.94 9.65
C ALA A 32 6.18 4.27 9.05
N LEU A 33 5.34 4.98 9.76
CA LEU A 33 4.83 6.28 9.31
C LEU A 33 5.95 7.32 9.16
N ASN A 34 6.90 7.32 10.08
CA ASN A 34 8.06 8.22 9.99
C ASN A 34 8.91 7.92 8.76
N ILE A 35 9.19 6.64 8.51
CA ILE A 35 9.97 6.24 7.33
C ILE A 35 9.27 6.71 6.06
N LEU A 36 7.97 6.51 5.98
CA LEU A 36 7.20 6.90 4.80
C LEU A 36 7.11 8.41 4.63
N ALA A 37 7.04 9.15 5.74
CA ALA A 37 6.99 10.61 5.68
C ALA A 37 8.27 11.21 5.09
N PHE A 38 9.40 10.56 5.31
CA PHE A 38 10.69 11.03 4.78
C PHE A 38 11.09 10.39 3.46
N THR A 39 10.30 9.45 2.97
CA THR A 39 10.59 8.79 1.69
C THR A 39 9.93 9.60 0.57
N GLN A 40 10.75 10.16 -0.30
CA GLN A 40 10.25 10.99 -1.40
C GLN A 40 9.89 10.14 -2.61
N LYS A 41 8.83 9.37 -2.48
CA LYS A 41 8.32 8.54 -3.57
C LYS A 41 6.81 8.54 -3.52
N LYS A 42 6.18 8.49 -4.68
CA LYS A 42 4.72 8.41 -4.78
C LYS A 42 4.17 7.23 -4.01
N ALA A 43 4.83 6.08 -4.10
CA ALA A 43 4.43 4.87 -3.40
C ALA A 43 4.37 5.06 -1.89
N ALA A 44 5.28 5.86 -1.33
CA ALA A 44 5.31 6.09 0.11
C ALA A 44 4.03 6.78 0.60
N GLY A 45 3.54 7.78 -0.14
CA GLY A 45 2.29 8.45 0.22
C GLY A 45 1.09 7.53 0.17
N ILE A 46 1.04 6.64 -0.81
CA ILE A 46 -0.05 5.68 -0.97
C ILE A 46 -0.03 4.66 0.16
N ILE A 47 1.13 4.10 0.45
CA ILE A 47 1.30 3.09 1.51
C ILE A 47 1.05 3.72 2.88
N LYS A 48 1.47 4.96 3.09
CA LYS A 48 1.19 5.69 4.32
C LYS A 48 -0.31 5.79 4.57
N LYS A 49 -1.09 6.13 3.55
CA LYS A 49 -2.54 6.19 3.67
C LYS A 49 -3.15 4.84 3.99
N ALA A 50 -2.64 3.77 3.39
CA ALA A 50 -3.12 2.43 3.66
C ALA A 50 -2.86 2.04 5.12
N ILE A 51 -1.69 2.35 5.64
CA ILE A 51 -1.35 2.08 7.04
C ILE A 51 -2.21 2.92 7.98
N GLU A 52 -2.40 4.20 7.68
CA GLU A 52 -3.27 5.07 8.48
C GLU A 52 -4.70 4.54 8.53
N SER A 53 -5.20 4.03 7.40
CA SER A 53 -6.52 3.43 7.33
C SER A 53 -6.60 2.17 8.19
N ALA A 54 -5.58 1.32 8.16
CA ALA A 54 -5.52 0.12 8.98
C ALA A 54 -5.49 0.47 10.47
N ILE A 55 -4.73 1.49 10.84
CA ILE A 55 -4.67 1.97 12.22
C ILE A 55 -6.04 2.47 12.67
N ALA A 56 -6.71 3.26 11.85
CA ALA A 56 -8.04 3.78 12.18
C ALA A 56 -9.04 2.63 12.36
N ASN A 57 -8.98 1.62 11.49
CA ASN A 57 -9.83 0.45 11.62
C ASN A 57 -9.56 -0.32 12.92
N ALA A 58 -8.29 -0.44 13.30
CA ALA A 58 -7.91 -1.13 14.52
C ALA A 58 -8.44 -0.39 15.75
N GLU A 59 -8.31 0.93 15.77
CA GLU A 59 -8.82 1.73 16.88
C GLU A 59 -10.34 1.68 16.99
N HIS A 60 -11.04 1.83 15.87
CA HIS A 60 -12.50 1.90 15.88
C HIS A 60 -13.17 0.54 16.10
N ASN A 61 -12.66 -0.48 15.44
CA ASN A 61 -13.33 -1.78 15.44
C ASN A 61 -12.84 -2.71 16.55
N ASP A 62 -11.57 -2.61 16.91
CA ASP A 62 -10.94 -3.53 17.85
C ASP A 62 -10.48 -2.85 19.14
N GLY A 63 -10.64 -1.53 19.26
CA GLY A 63 -10.23 -0.78 20.43
C GLY A 63 -8.73 -0.87 20.71
N ALA A 64 -7.92 -1.08 19.67
CA ALA A 64 -6.50 -1.30 19.83
C ALA A 64 -5.76 -0.02 20.22
N ASP A 65 -4.69 -0.18 20.99
CA ASP A 65 -3.79 0.90 21.34
C ASP A 65 -2.77 1.05 20.22
N ILE A 66 -2.71 2.24 19.64
CA ILE A 66 -1.81 2.52 18.53
C ILE A 66 -0.34 2.25 18.90
N ASP A 67 0.04 2.46 20.16
CA ASP A 67 1.42 2.27 20.61
C ASP A 67 1.85 0.80 20.57
N GLU A 68 0.90 -0.12 20.55
CA GLU A 68 1.17 -1.55 20.50
C GLU A 68 1.10 -2.13 19.09
N LEU A 69 0.70 -1.34 18.11
CA LEU A 69 0.50 -1.82 16.76
C LEU A 69 1.79 -1.89 15.95
N LYS A 70 1.90 -2.94 15.16
CA LYS A 70 2.99 -3.14 14.20
C LYS A 70 2.38 -3.42 12.84
N VAL A 71 3.14 -3.15 11.80
CA VAL A 71 2.79 -3.60 10.45
C VAL A 71 3.15 -5.08 10.38
N THR A 72 2.16 -5.94 10.58
CA THR A 72 2.38 -7.39 10.61
C THR A 72 2.51 -7.98 9.22
N LYS A 73 1.73 -7.46 8.27
CA LYS A 73 1.79 -7.88 6.88
C LYS A 73 1.61 -6.67 5.99
N ILE A 74 2.38 -6.62 4.94
CA ILE A 74 2.16 -5.65 3.87
C ILE A 74 2.62 -6.28 2.58
N TYR A 75 1.76 -6.23 1.56
CA TYR A 75 2.12 -6.74 0.25
C TYR A 75 1.40 -5.95 -0.82
N VAL A 76 1.98 -5.98 -2.00
CA VAL A 76 1.49 -5.26 -3.17
C VAL A 76 1.26 -6.27 -4.27
N GLU A 77 0.04 -6.35 -4.76
CA GLU A 77 -0.33 -7.23 -5.86
C GLU A 77 -0.50 -6.44 -7.14
N LYS A 78 -0.01 -7.00 -8.23
CA LYS A 78 -0.22 -6.43 -9.54
C LYS A 78 -1.69 -6.57 -9.91
N ALA A 79 -2.31 -5.46 -10.27
CA ALA A 79 -3.69 -5.45 -10.72
C ALA A 79 -3.74 -5.44 -12.25
N SER A 80 -4.95 -5.37 -12.79
CA SER A 80 -5.15 -5.31 -14.24
C SER A 80 -4.42 -4.13 -14.84
N THR A 81 -3.74 -4.38 -15.93
CA THR A 81 -3.12 -3.33 -16.71
C THR A 81 -4.15 -2.74 -17.65
N LEU A 82 -4.38 -1.43 -17.53
CA LEU A 82 -5.25 -0.74 -18.46
C LEU A 82 -4.49 -0.51 -19.76
N ARG A 83 -4.89 -1.25 -20.78
CA ARG A 83 -4.32 -1.08 -22.12
C ARG A 83 -5.21 -0.14 -22.91
N ARG A 84 -4.67 1.00 -23.24
CA ARG A 84 -5.37 1.91 -24.13
C ARG A 84 -4.64 1.96 -25.45
N PHE A 85 -5.41 1.69 -26.49
CA PHE A 85 -4.95 1.87 -27.85
C PHE A 85 -5.30 3.29 -28.26
N SER A 86 -4.30 4.11 -28.46
CA SER A 86 -4.51 5.41 -29.08
C SER A 86 -4.18 5.25 -30.55
N ALA A 87 -5.23 5.16 -31.36
CA ALA A 87 -5.08 5.19 -32.82
C ALA A 87 -4.73 6.63 -33.21
N ARG A 88 -3.50 6.85 -33.50
CA ARG A 88 -3.06 8.13 -33.99
C ARG A 88 -3.07 8.13 -35.50
N ALA A 89 -3.23 9.32 -36.09
CA ALA A 89 -3.05 9.53 -37.51
C ALA A 89 -1.76 8.86 -37.95
N LYS A 90 -1.75 8.12 -39.02
CA LYS A 90 -0.71 7.27 -39.55
C LYS A 90 -0.79 5.81 -39.14
N GLY A 91 -1.89 5.37 -38.57
CA GLY A 91 -2.09 3.98 -38.25
C GLY A 91 -1.13 3.40 -37.23
N ARG A 92 -0.39 4.24 -36.53
CA ARG A 92 0.49 3.77 -35.45
C ARG A 92 -0.27 3.81 -34.14
N GLY A 93 -0.68 2.65 -33.68
CA GLY A 93 -1.21 2.54 -32.32
C GLY A 93 -0.07 2.64 -31.34
N THR A 94 -0.15 3.61 -30.44
CA THR A 94 0.75 3.67 -29.31
C THR A 94 0.10 2.93 -28.16
N ARG A 95 0.74 1.88 -27.71
CA ARG A 95 0.27 1.10 -26.59
C ARG A 95 0.63 1.84 -25.31
N ILE A 96 -0.37 2.37 -24.63
CA ILE A 96 -0.16 3.01 -23.34
C ILE A 96 -0.54 1.98 -22.27
N ASN A 97 0.48 1.46 -21.59
CA ASN A 97 0.26 0.54 -20.49
C ASN A 97 0.22 1.33 -19.19
N LYS A 98 -0.94 1.39 -18.57
CA LYS A 98 -1.10 2.02 -17.27
C LYS A 98 -1.15 0.91 -16.23
N GLN A 99 -0.05 0.74 -15.51
CA GLN A 99 0.03 -0.26 -14.48
C GLN A 99 -0.72 0.18 -13.24
N THR A 100 -1.49 -0.73 -12.67
CA THR A 100 -2.16 -0.51 -11.41
C THR A 100 -1.79 -1.64 -10.45
N CYS A 101 -1.95 -1.38 -9.18
CA CYS A 101 -1.70 -2.39 -8.16
C CYS A 101 -2.68 -2.25 -7.00
N HIS A 102 -2.71 -3.26 -6.16
CA HIS A 102 -3.46 -3.24 -4.91
C HIS A 102 -2.46 -3.32 -3.75
N VAL A 103 -2.68 -2.51 -2.74
CA VAL A 103 -1.85 -2.52 -1.53
C VAL A 103 -2.67 -3.10 -0.40
N PHE A 104 -2.15 -4.12 0.25
CA PHE A 104 -2.78 -4.78 1.39
C PHE A 104 -1.91 -4.62 2.62
N VAL A 105 -2.49 -4.14 3.69
CA VAL A 105 -1.78 -3.91 4.95
C VAL A 105 -2.56 -4.57 6.07
N ALA A 106 -1.84 -5.23 6.95
CA ALA A 106 -2.39 -5.71 8.21
C ALA A 106 -1.57 -5.13 9.34
N VAL A 107 -2.25 -4.60 10.35
CA VAL A 107 -1.61 -4.13 11.57
C VAL A 107 -2.14 -4.96 12.73
N GLY A 108 -1.30 -5.18 13.72
CA GLY A 108 -1.68 -5.97 14.88
C GLY A 108 -0.73 -5.74 16.02
N ASP A 109 -1.07 -6.30 17.18
CA ASP A 109 -0.24 -6.20 18.37
C ASP A 109 0.84 -7.27 18.47
N GLY A 110 0.90 -8.14 17.48
CA GLY A 110 1.88 -9.22 17.45
C GLY A 110 1.54 -10.40 18.36
N LYS A 111 0.39 -10.34 19.02
CA LYS A 111 -0.05 -11.45 19.88
C LYS A 111 -0.82 -12.44 19.05
N SER A 112 -0.36 -13.65 19.00
CA SER A 112 -1.11 -14.73 18.36
C SER A 112 -2.09 -15.33 19.38
N ARG A 113 -3.21 -15.76 18.88
CA ARG A 113 -4.19 -16.47 19.70
C ARG A 113 -3.84 -17.92 19.80
#